data_c8289439ef1055d2363fa39125c505f4
#
_entry.id   c8289439ef1055d2363fa39125c505f4
#
_cell.length_a   1.000
_cell.length_b   1.000
_cell.length_c   1.000
_cell.angle_alpha   90.00
_cell.angle_beta   90.00
_cell.angle_gamma   90.00
#
_symmetry.space_group_name_H-M   'P 1'
#
loop_
_entity.id
_entity.type
_entity.pdbx_description
1 polymer ?
#
loop_
_entity_poly.entity_id
_entity_poly.type
_entity_poly.pdbx_seq_one_letter_code
_entity_poly.pdbx_strand_id
1 'polypeptide(L)'
;YAKEYNPNIKAFSLGYEEKKFNELPFAEKVARHLSIEHKKIIIKQEDVINILPKLVRAYGQPFGDASSVPTYYISKFASEEVKVCLSGDGGDELFGGYWRMQANVYTNYYRTIMPLFIRKLIIPNFSKKFGYFGKRLNAMNSLSLSNVEKSYTNSESWFDNLDGVAGPKLQKYLNKDKISMFRVGASSNKDKLSLIQRVLYD
;
A
#
# COMPACT_ATOMS: atom_id res chain seq x y z
N TYR A 1 19.14 16.01 -6.34
CA TYR A 1 20.17 16.21 -5.29
C TYR A 1 21.28 15.17 -5.39
N ALA A 2 21.03 13.85 -5.34
CA ALA A 2 22.10 12.84 -5.32
C ALA A 2 23.10 12.97 -6.47
N LYS A 3 22.65 13.34 -7.67
CA LYS A 3 23.51 13.59 -8.83
C LYS A 3 24.42 14.83 -8.67
N GLU A 4 23.99 15.82 -7.91
CA GLU A 4 24.79 17.03 -7.64
C GLU A 4 26.06 16.69 -6.84
N TYR A 5 25.95 15.69 -5.96
CA TYR A 5 27.05 15.20 -5.12
C TYR A 5 27.86 14.08 -5.79
N ASN A 6 27.23 13.29 -6.63
CA ASN A 6 27.89 12.20 -7.37
C ASN A 6 27.43 12.19 -8.84
N PRO A 7 28.19 12.82 -9.74
CA PRO A 7 27.86 12.85 -11.17
C PRO A 7 27.75 11.46 -11.83
N ASN A 8 28.47 10.48 -11.28
CA ASN A 8 28.51 9.09 -11.77
C ASN A 8 27.49 8.19 -11.09
N ILE A 9 26.45 8.75 -10.47
CA ILE A 9 25.38 7.97 -9.84
C ILE A 9 24.67 7.09 -10.86
N LYS A 10 24.38 5.87 -10.47
CA LYS A 10 23.61 4.90 -11.27
C LYS A 10 22.21 4.74 -10.72
N ALA A 11 21.24 4.55 -11.62
CA ALA A 11 19.89 4.18 -11.26
C ALA A 11 19.64 2.72 -11.63
N PHE A 12 18.97 2.00 -10.76
CA PHE A 12 18.54 0.62 -10.97
C PHE A 12 17.02 0.57 -10.92
N SER A 13 16.41 -0.08 -11.89
CA SER A 13 14.95 -0.24 -11.92
C SER A 13 14.58 -1.65 -12.32
N LEU A 14 13.47 -2.09 -11.75
CA LEU A 14 12.87 -3.37 -12.03
C LEU A 14 11.54 -3.17 -12.75
N GLY A 15 11.29 -4.01 -13.73
CA GLY A 15 10.03 -4.07 -14.45
C GLY A 15 9.48 -5.47 -14.52
N TYR A 16 8.27 -5.56 -15.06
CA TYR A 16 7.55 -6.79 -15.29
C TYR A 16 7.21 -6.93 -16.78
N GLU A 17 7.04 -8.18 -17.23
CA GLU A 17 6.58 -8.44 -18.61
C GLU A 17 5.18 -7.88 -18.82
N GLU A 18 4.33 -7.91 -17.81
CA GLU A 18 2.98 -7.37 -17.85
C GLU A 18 2.98 -5.84 -17.85
N LYS A 19 2.58 -5.26 -18.97
CA LYS A 19 2.55 -3.80 -19.18
C LYS A 19 1.79 -3.03 -18.10
N LYS A 20 0.76 -3.65 -17.50
CA LYS A 20 -0.08 -3.03 -16.49
C LYS A 20 0.68 -2.69 -15.20
N PHE A 21 1.72 -3.47 -14.88
CA PHE A 21 2.50 -3.32 -13.66
C PHE A 21 3.91 -2.79 -13.93
N ASN A 22 4.23 -2.50 -15.20
CA ASN A 22 5.56 -2.10 -15.59
C ASN A 22 5.72 -0.57 -15.53
N GLU A 23 6.49 -0.10 -14.56
CA GLU A 23 6.77 1.32 -14.33
C GLU A 23 8.09 1.79 -15.00
N LEU A 24 8.83 0.89 -15.67
CA LEU A 24 10.08 1.23 -16.36
C LEU A 24 9.96 2.44 -17.30
N PRO A 25 8.88 2.64 -18.07
CA PRO A 25 8.76 3.80 -18.94
C PRO A 25 8.83 5.14 -18.19
N PHE A 26 8.32 5.18 -16.95
CA PHE A 26 8.40 6.37 -16.10
C PHE A 26 9.82 6.56 -15.55
N ALA A 27 10.41 5.47 -15.02
CA ALA A 27 11.79 5.48 -14.53
C ALA A 27 12.78 5.90 -15.61
N GLU A 28 12.61 5.44 -16.86
CA GLU A 28 13.43 5.83 -18.01
C GLU A 28 13.33 7.32 -18.34
N LYS A 29 12.13 7.91 -18.26
CA LYS A 29 11.94 9.34 -18.47
C LYS A 29 12.73 10.15 -17.45
N VAL A 30 12.67 9.75 -16.18
CA VAL A 30 13.40 10.43 -15.10
C VAL A 30 14.90 10.28 -15.28
N ALA A 31 15.39 9.07 -15.53
CA ALA A 31 16.82 8.81 -15.72
C ALA A 31 17.38 9.58 -16.91
N ARG A 32 16.63 9.67 -18.01
CA ARG A 32 16.99 10.45 -19.21
C ARG A 32 17.01 11.96 -18.92
N HIS A 33 15.99 12.45 -18.20
CA HIS A 33 15.93 13.87 -17.82
C HIS A 33 17.12 14.25 -16.93
N LEU A 34 17.51 13.38 -16.02
CA LEU A 34 18.64 13.58 -15.14
C LEU A 34 19.98 13.21 -15.79
N SER A 35 20.01 12.67 -17.01
CA SER A 35 21.20 12.20 -17.71
C SER A 35 22.07 11.30 -16.82
N ILE A 36 21.46 10.27 -16.20
CA ILE A 36 22.13 9.28 -15.36
C ILE A 36 22.13 7.92 -16.04
N GLU A 37 23.14 7.10 -15.74
CA GLU A 37 23.18 5.71 -16.19
C GLU A 37 22.01 4.94 -15.56
N HIS A 38 21.20 4.31 -16.40
CA HIS A 38 20.01 3.58 -15.96
C HIS A 38 20.10 2.11 -16.33
N LYS A 39 20.20 1.26 -15.33
CA LYS A 39 20.22 -0.19 -15.46
C LYS A 39 18.87 -0.79 -15.11
N LYS A 40 18.43 -1.75 -15.90
CA LYS A 40 17.07 -2.32 -15.81
C LYS A 40 17.11 -3.82 -15.79
N ILE A 41 16.24 -4.41 -14.97
CA ILE A 41 15.97 -5.83 -14.94
C ILE A 41 14.47 -6.07 -15.12
N ILE A 42 14.10 -7.14 -15.83
CA ILE A 42 12.71 -7.58 -15.97
C ILE A 42 12.55 -8.90 -15.25
N ILE A 43 11.55 -8.99 -14.38
CA ILE A 43 11.19 -10.22 -13.65
C ILE A 43 10.06 -10.93 -14.39
N LYS A 44 10.17 -12.25 -14.51
CA LYS A 44 9.17 -13.15 -15.05
C LYS A 44 8.43 -13.89 -13.94
N GLN A 45 7.26 -14.46 -14.25
CA GLN A 45 6.51 -15.27 -13.29
C GLN A 45 7.29 -16.45 -12.74
N GLU A 46 8.10 -17.08 -13.58
CA GLU A 46 8.96 -18.20 -13.17
C GLU A 46 9.99 -17.79 -12.10
N ASP A 47 10.54 -16.58 -12.22
CA ASP A 47 11.47 -16.03 -11.25
C ASP A 47 10.84 -15.90 -9.87
N VAL A 48 9.55 -15.49 -9.83
CA VAL A 48 8.79 -15.34 -8.58
C VAL A 48 8.67 -16.70 -7.86
N ILE A 49 8.29 -17.74 -8.60
CA ILE A 49 8.10 -19.09 -8.04
C ILE A 49 9.43 -19.63 -7.50
N ASN A 50 10.50 -19.48 -8.28
CA ASN A 50 11.82 -20.02 -7.95
C ASN A 50 12.47 -19.38 -6.73
N ILE A 51 12.12 -18.10 -6.43
CA ILE A 51 12.74 -17.38 -5.32
C ILE A 51 12.04 -17.61 -3.97
N LEU A 52 10.78 -18.04 -3.96
CA LEU A 52 9.99 -18.17 -2.73
C LEU A 52 10.66 -18.98 -1.62
N PRO A 53 11.24 -20.18 -1.88
CA PRO A 53 11.92 -20.95 -0.82
C PRO A 53 13.12 -20.20 -0.20
N LYS A 54 13.81 -19.38 -1.00
CA LYS A 54 14.94 -18.57 -0.54
C LYS A 54 14.47 -17.40 0.31
N LEU A 55 13.38 -16.75 -0.09
CA LEU A 55 12.78 -15.65 0.68
C LEU A 55 12.31 -16.14 2.05
N VAL A 56 11.60 -17.27 2.12
CA VAL A 56 11.16 -17.84 3.40
C VAL A 56 12.34 -18.10 4.34
N ARG A 57 13.46 -18.62 3.82
CA ARG A 57 14.68 -18.81 4.60
C ARG A 57 15.31 -17.49 5.04
N ALA A 58 15.35 -16.50 4.16
CA ALA A 58 15.93 -15.19 4.46
C ALA A 58 15.17 -14.43 5.53
N TYR A 59 13.84 -14.49 5.49
CA TYR A 59 12.97 -13.87 6.50
C TYR A 59 12.79 -14.71 7.77
N GLY A 60 13.21 -15.99 7.76
CA GLY A 60 13.04 -16.93 8.88
C GLY A 60 11.60 -17.37 9.13
N GLN A 61 10.65 -16.92 8.32
CA GLN A 61 9.22 -17.24 8.39
C GLN A 61 8.55 -17.01 7.04
N PRO A 62 7.35 -17.58 6.80
CA PRO A 62 6.53 -17.17 5.67
C PRO A 62 6.19 -15.67 5.76
N PHE A 63 6.54 -14.94 4.72
CA PHE A 63 6.31 -13.49 4.64
C PHE A 63 5.30 -13.19 3.54
N GLY A 64 4.15 -12.64 3.91
CA GLY A 64 2.99 -12.47 3.03
C GLY A 64 3.00 -11.24 2.14
N ASP A 65 4.07 -10.43 2.19
CA ASP A 65 4.17 -9.23 1.37
C ASP A 65 4.80 -9.55 0.00
N ALA A 66 4.04 -9.30 -1.06
CA ALA A 66 4.47 -9.52 -2.43
C ALA A 66 5.66 -8.64 -2.84
N SER A 67 5.90 -7.51 -2.17
CA SER A 67 7.02 -6.60 -2.41
C SER A 67 8.39 -7.24 -2.11
N SER A 68 8.42 -8.30 -1.30
CA SER A 68 9.64 -9.04 -0.97
C SER A 68 10.35 -9.61 -2.21
N VAL A 69 9.61 -9.99 -3.23
CA VAL A 69 10.17 -10.54 -4.49
C VAL A 69 10.90 -9.46 -5.29
N PRO A 70 10.27 -8.35 -5.69
CA PRO A 70 10.97 -7.29 -6.41
C PRO A 70 12.11 -6.68 -5.59
N THR A 71 11.96 -6.53 -4.27
CA THR A 71 13.02 -6.04 -3.39
C THR A 71 14.25 -6.94 -3.42
N TYR A 72 14.05 -8.25 -3.40
CA TYR A 72 15.17 -9.20 -3.52
C TYR A 72 15.91 -9.04 -4.85
N TYR A 73 15.18 -9.02 -5.97
CA TYR A 73 15.80 -8.97 -7.29
C TYR A 73 16.49 -7.64 -7.57
N ILE A 74 15.88 -6.53 -7.18
CA ILE A 74 16.51 -5.20 -7.38
C ILE A 74 17.76 -5.06 -6.49
N SER A 75 17.71 -5.55 -5.25
CA SER A 75 18.85 -5.52 -4.34
C SER A 75 19.98 -6.41 -4.85
N LYS A 76 19.67 -7.61 -5.32
CA LYS A 76 20.67 -8.49 -5.94
C LYS A 76 21.31 -7.83 -7.15
N PHE A 77 20.50 -7.28 -8.07
CA PHE A 77 20.99 -6.66 -9.28
C PHE A 77 21.87 -5.44 -8.99
N ALA A 78 21.46 -4.59 -8.06
CA ALA A 78 22.24 -3.43 -7.67
C ALA A 78 23.56 -3.82 -6.95
N SER A 79 23.54 -4.89 -6.14
CA SER A 79 24.70 -5.34 -5.36
C SER A 79 25.87 -5.79 -6.23
N GLU A 80 25.65 -6.10 -7.50
CA GLU A 80 26.70 -6.45 -8.46
C GLU A 80 27.59 -5.25 -8.79
N GLU A 81 27.09 -4.03 -8.58
CA GLU A 81 27.80 -2.81 -8.98
C GLU A 81 28.02 -1.78 -7.86
N VAL A 82 27.15 -1.79 -6.85
CA VAL A 82 27.20 -0.83 -5.77
C VAL A 82 27.03 -1.48 -4.40
N LYS A 83 27.64 -0.89 -3.38
CA LYS A 83 27.52 -1.39 -2.00
C LYS A 83 26.35 -0.76 -1.25
N VAL A 84 25.91 0.42 -1.66
CA VAL A 84 24.86 1.19 -1.02
C VAL A 84 23.94 1.78 -2.09
N CYS A 85 22.64 1.62 -1.89
CA CYS A 85 21.59 2.24 -2.70
C CYS A 85 20.68 3.10 -1.84
N LEU A 86 20.16 4.17 -2.44
CA LEU A 86 19.02 4.89 -1.92
C LEU A 86 17.77 4.31 -2.59
N SER A 87 16.72 4.06 -1.81
CA SER A 87 15.43 3.61 -2.32
C SER A 87 14.38 4.72 -2.27
N GLY A 88 13.28 4.50 -2.99
CA GLY A 88 12.11 5.38 -2.94
C GLY A 88 11.08 4.98 -1.88
N ASP A 89 11.45 4.08 -0.97
CA ASP A 89 10.55 3.63 0.10
C ASP A 89 10.10 4.81 0.97
N GLY A 90 8.83 4.84 1.33
CA GLY A 90 8.22 5.97 2.04
C GLY A 90 7.68 7.08 1.14
N GLY A 91 7.89 6.99 -0.18
CA GLY A 91 7.37 7.99 -1.12
C GLY A 91 5.85 8.03 -1.17
N ASP A 92 5.20 6.87 -1.18
CA ASP A 92 3.74 6.77 -1.18
C ASP A 92 3.13 7.27 0.13
N GLU A 93 3.79 7.04 1.24
CA GLU A 93 3.41 7.54 2.55
C GLU A 93 3.50 9.06 2.62
N LEU A 94 4.59 9.64 2.13
CA LEU A 94 4.83 11.09 2.18
C LEU A 94 3.94 11.86 1.19
N PHE A 95 3.70 11.31 0.02
CA PHE A 95 3.00 12.01 -1.08
C PHE A 95 1.57 11.49 -1.33
N GLY A 96 1.08 10.58 -0.51
CA GLY A 96 -0.27 10.03 -0.65
C GLY A 96 -0.45 9.21 -1.94
N GLY A 97 0.56 8.46 -2.35
CA GLY A 97 0.58 7.68 -3.59
C GLY A 97 -0.39 6.50 -3.61
N TYR A 98 -0.76 5.98 -2.45
CA TYR A 98 -1.70 4.86 -2.37
C TYR A 98 -3.10 5.26 -2.82
N TRP A 99 -3.68 4.48 -3.73
CA TRP A 99 -5.06 4.69 -4.19
C TRP A 99 -6.10 4.67 -3.04
N ARG A 100 -5.80 4.00 -1.94
CA ARG A 100 -6.64 3.93 -0.74
C ARG A 100 -6.77 5.29 -0.05
N MET A 101 -5.73 6.11 -0.06
CA MET A 101 -5.78 7.47 0.46
C MET A 101 -6.77 8.33 -0.35
N GLN A 102 -6.71 8.21 -1.68
CA GLN A 102 -7.66 8.87 -2.57
C GLN A 102 -9.09 8.34 -2.35
N ALA A 103 -9.25 7.01 -2.19
CA ALA A 103 -10.55 6.41 -1.90
C ALA A 103 -11.17 6.94 -0.60
N ASN A 104 -10.37 7.19 0.44
CA ASN A 104 -10.84 7.79 1.69
C ASN A 104 -11.34 9.23 1.48
N VAL A 105 -10.64 10.03 0.66
CA VAL A 105 -11.09 11.39 0.31
C VAL A 105 -12.44 11.33 -0.40
N TYR A 106 -12.58 10.50 -1.43
CA TYR A 106 -13.86 10.33 -2.14
C TYR A 106 -14.97 9.80 -1.24
N THR A 107 -14.64 8.89 -0.33
CA THR A 107 -15.59 8.38 0.66
C THR A 107 -16.07 9.47 1.60
N ASN A 108 -15.21 10.41 1.98
CA ASN A 108 -15.59 11.53 2.81
C ASN A 108 -16.55 12.49 2.09
N TYR A 109 -16.27 12.83 0.83
CA TYR A 109 -17.23 13.60 0.00
C TYR A 109 -18.56 12.86 -0.14
N TYR A 110 -18.54 11.57 -0.37
CA TYR A 110 -19.75 10.75 -0.42
C TYR A 110 -20.54 10.80 0.88
N ARG A 111 -19.88 10.79 2.04
CA ARG A 111 -20.52 10.94 3.35
C ARG A 111 -21.24 12.28 3.50
N THR A 112 -20.63 13.34 3.00
CA THR A 112 -21.19 14.70 3.11
C THR A 112 -22.44 14.87 2.25
N ILE A 113 -22.45 14.27 1.07
CA ILE A 113 -23.54 14.43 0.09
C ILE A 113 -24.68 13.43 0.37
N MET A 114 -24.33 12.18 0.73
CA MET A 114 -25.30 11.09 0.82
C MET A 114 -25.85 10.90 2.24
N PRO A 115 -27.15 11.13 2.47
CA PRO A 115 -27.77 10.95 3.78
C PRO A 115 -27.59 9.56 4.38
N LEU A 116 -27.45 9.49 5.70
CA LEU A 116 -27.14 8.24 6.41
C LEU A 116 -28.17 7.14 6.17
N PHE A 117 -29.46 7.49 6.10
CA PHE A 117 -30.53 6.52 5.87
C PHE A 117 -30.44 5.85 4.50
N ILE A 118 -30.05 6.62 3.46
CA ILE A 118 -29.81 6.07 2.11
C ILE A 118 -28.65 5.11 2.14
N ARG A 119 -27.55 5.47 2.79
CA ARG A 119 -26.36 4.63 2.92
C ARG A 119 -26.62 3.33 3.67
N LYS A 120 -27.45 3.36 4.72
CA LYS A 120 -27.74 2.19 5.53
C LYS A 120 -28.80 1.27 4.93
N LEU A 121 -29.83 1.82 4.31
CA LEU A 121 -31.02 1.05 3.91
C LEU A 121 -31.11 0.84 2.39
N ILE A 122 -30.81 1.86 1.58
CA ILE A 122 -31.04 1.80 0.14
C ILE A 122 -29.85 1.17 -0.58
N ILE A 123 -28.65 1.69 -0.34
CA ILE A 123 -27.47 1.27 -1.08
C ILE A 123 -27.14 -0.22 -0.93
N PRO A 124 -27.18 -0.86 0.25
CA PRO A 124 -26.87 -2.28 0.37
C PRO A 124 -27.85 -3.18 -0.38
N ASN A 125 -29.11 -2.80 -0.45
CA ASN A 125 -30.15 -3.57 -1.15
C ASN A 125 -30.05 -3.37 -2.69
N PHE A 126 -29.80 -2.12 -3.10
CA PHE A 126 -29.66 -1.77 -4.51
C PHE A 126 -28.38 -2.40 -5.11
N SER A 127 -27.28 -2.34 -4.40
CA SER A 127 -25.97 -2.86 -4.88
C SER A 127 -25.99 -4.35 -5.21
N LYS A 128 -26.83 -5.14 -4.53
CA LYS A 128 -26.96 -6.59 -4.80
C LYS A 128 -27.41 -6.90 -6.22
N LYS A 129 -28.13 -5.98 -6.89
CA LYS A 129 -28.69 -6.18 -8.23
C LYS A 129 -27.70 -5.86 -9.36
N PHE A 130 -26.55 -5.21 -9.09
CA PHE A 130 -25.69 -4.64 -10.12
C PHE A 130 -24.29 -5.29 -10.23
N GLY A 131 -24.18 -6.59 -10.00
CA GLY A 131 -22.96 -7.36 -10.27
C GLY A 131 -21.67 -6.69 -9.75
N TYR A 132 -20.67 -6.52 -10.63
CA TYR A 132 -19.37 -5.95 -10.29
C TYR A 132 -19.45 -4.48 -9.82
N PHE A 133 -20.25 -3.67 -10.48
CA PHE A 133 -20.47 -2.27 -10.09
C PHE A 133 -21.12 -2.16 -8.71
N GLY A 134 -22.12 -3.01 -8.45
CA GLY A 134 -22.76 -3.08 -7.14
C GLY A 134 -21.78 -3.47 -6.02
N LYS A 135 -20.86 -4.40 -6.27
CA LYS A 135 -19.81 -4.77 -5.29
C LYS A 135 -18.93 -3.56 -4.95
N ARG A 136 -18.47 -2.80 -5.93
CA ARG A 136 -17.66 -1.58 -5.70
C ARG A 136 -18.43 -0.50 -4.95
N LEU A 137 -19.69 -0.26 -5.33
CA LEU A 137 -20.55 0.70 -4.65
C LEU A 137 -20.77 0.30 -3.18
N ASN A 138 -21.01 -0.98 -2.92
CA ASN A 138 -21.21 -1.48 -1.56
C ASN A 138 -19.92 -1.40 -0.72
N ALA A 139 -18.75 -1.66 -1.31
CA ALA A 139 -17.48 -1.48 -0.63
C ALA A 139 -17.24 -0.02 -0.22
N MET A 140 -17.43 0.93 -1.15
CA MET A 140 -17.34 2.36 -0.85
C MET A 140 -18.37 2.78 0.22
N ASN A 141 -19.58 2.25 0.13
CA ASN A 141 -20.63 2.52 1.11
C ASN A 141 -20.27 1.98 2.50
N SER A 142 -19.72 0.77 2.60
CA SER A 142 -19.24 0.18 3.86
C SER A 142 -18.15 1.03 4.50
N LEU A 143 -17.16 1.48 3.71
CA LEU A 143 -16.16 2.42 4.17
C LEU A 143 -16.78 3.72 4.69
N SER A 144 -17.83 4.20 4.04
CA SER A 144 -18.54 5.42 4.44
C SER A 144 -19.32 5.28 5.76
N LEU A 145 -19.65 4.10 6.19
CA LEU A 145 -20.38 3.83 7.44
C LEU A 145 -19.44 3.68 8.66
N SER A 146 -18.15 3.47 8.43
CA SER A 146 -17.13 3.46 9.48
C SER A 146 -16.58 4.88 9.71
N ASN A 147 -15.94 5.13 10.86
CA ASN A 147 -15.16 6.36 11.04
C ASN A 147 -14.01 6.42 10.02
N VAL A 148 -13.55 7.63 9.66
CA VAL A 148 -12.48 7.82 8.68
C VAL A 148 -11.23 7.05 9.10
N GLU A 149 -10.80 7.19 10.35
CA GLU A 149 -9.66 6.50 10.92
C GLU A 149 -9.82 4.97 10.86
N LYS A 150 -10.99 4.48 11.27
CA LYS A 150 -11.31 3.05 11.24
C LYS A 150 -11.43 2.50 9.82
N SER A 151 -11.87 3.32 8.88
CA SER A 151 -11.93 2.98 7.45
C SER A 151 -10.55 2.81 6.85
N TYR A 152 -9.65 3.74 7.12
CA TYR A 152 -8.25 3.66 6.70
C TYR A 152 -7.56 2.44 7.30
N THR A 153 -7.73 2.27 8.58
CA THR A 153 -7.15 1.17 9.35
C THR A 153 -7.57 -0.21 8.85
N ASN A 154 -8.86 -0.38 8.57
CA ASN A 154 -9.36 -1.64 8.01
C ASN A 154 -8.85 -1.89 6.60
N SER A 155 -8.53 -0.83 5.84
CA SER A 155 -7.98 -0.98 4.50
C SER A 155 -6.51 -1.41 4.49
N GLU A 156 -5.78 -1.12 5.57
CA GLU A 156 -4.37 -1.50 5.75
C GLU A 156 -4.21 -2.87 6.46
N SER A 157 -5.23 -3.32 7.17
CA SER A 157 -5.17 -4.59 7.89
C SER A 157 -5.43 -5.77 6.94
N TRP A 158 -4.46 -6.66 6.82
CA TRP A 158 -4.62 -7.94 6.14
C TRP A 158 -5.55 -8.90 6.92
N PHE A 159 -5.80 -8.59 8.17
CA PHE A 159 -6.61 -9.38 9.09
C PHE A 159 -7.83 -8.58 9.55
N ASP A 160 -8.80 -8.44 8.66
CA ASP A 160 -10.11 -7.85 9.04
C ASP A 160 -10.82 -8.68 10.11
N ASN A 161 -10.43 -9.94 10.26
CA ASN A 161 -11.02 -10.87 11.18
C ASN A 161 -9.94 -11.67 11.93
N LEU A 162 -9.37 -11.05 12.97
CA LEU A 162 -8.47 -11.75 13.90
C LEU A 162 -9.14 -12.99 14.53
N ASP A 163 -10.48 -13.00 14.60
CA ASP A 163 -11.27 -14.12 15.12
C ASP A 163 -11.13 -15.36 14.22
N GLY A 164 -10.84 -15.19 12.92
CA GLY A 164 -10.61 -16.30 11.98
C GLY A 164 -9.17 -16.83 11.98
N VAL A 165 -8.21 -16.03 12.46
CA VAL A 165 -6.78 -16.40 12.45
C VAL A 165 -6.30 -16.88 13.82
N ALA A 166 -6.81 -16.27 14.87
CA ALA A 166 -6.47 -16.64 16.24
C ALA A 166 -7.35 -17.78 16.74
N GLY A 167 -6.73 -18.89 17.10
CA GLY A 167 -7.44 -19.98 17.76
C GLY A 167 -8.15 -19.52 19.05
N PRO A 168 -9.17 -20.26 19.51
CA PRO A 168 -10.02 -19.84 20.65
C PRO A 168 -9.26 -19.47 21.93
N LYS A 169 -8.10 -20.07 22.15
CA LYS A 169 -7.24 -19.77 23.31
C LYS A 169 -6.57 -18.39 23.22
N LEU A 170 -6.28 -17.92 22.01
CA LEU A 170 -5.65 -16.61 21.76
C LEU A 170 -6.67 -15.48 21.68
N GLN A 171 -7.89 -15.75 21.24
CA GLN A 171 -8.95 -14.74 21.10
C GLN A 171 -9.22 -13.96 22.38
N LYS A 172 -9.16 -14.63 23.53
CA LYS A 172 -9.36 -13.97 24.85
C LYS A 172 -8.28 -12.94 25.20
N TYR A 173 -7.09 -13.04 24.58
CA TYR A 173 -5.96 -12.10 24.78
C TYR A 173 -5.91 -11.00 23.71
N LEU A 174 -6.64 -11.17 22.61
CA LEU A 174 -6.74 -10.20 21.55
C LEU A 174 -7.75 -9.11 21.92
N ASN A 175 -7.29 -8.15 22.68
CA ASN A 175 -8.10 -6.97 22.95
C ASN A 175 -8.02 -6.04 21.73
N LYS A 176 -9.11 -5.94 20.97
CA LYS A 176 -9.22 -5.09 19.75
C LYS A 176 -8.88 -3.64 20.02
N ASP A 177 -9.14 -3.15 21.23
CA ASP A 177 -8.83 -1.78 21.63
C ASP A 177 -7.33 -1.57 21.88
N LYS A 178 -6.60 -2.60 22.35
CA LYS A 178 -5.15 -2.52 22.55
C LYS A 178 -4.37 -2.60 21.24
N ILE A 179 -4.87 -3.30 20.25
CA ILE A 179 -4.23 -3.34 18.92
C ILE A 179 -4.32 -1.96 18.25
N SER A 180 -5.39 -1.22 18.50
CA SER A 180 -5.53 0.16 18.03
C SER A 180 -4.56 1.14 18.73
N MET A 181 -4.04 0.81 19.91
CA MET A 181 -3.06 1.63 20.63
C MET A 181 -1.66 1.63 20.01
N PHE A 182 -1.29 0.64 19.23
CA PHE A 182 -0.04 0.65 18.44
C PHE A 182 -0.05 1.67 17.28
N ARG A 183 -1.14 2.37 17.09
CA ARG A 183 -1.34 3.42 16.08
C ARG A 183 -1.22 4.80 16.68
N VAL A 184 -0.30 5.01 17.58
CA VAL A 184 -0.09 6.29 18.23
C VAL A 184 0.97 7.08 17.49
N GLY A 185 0.54 7.77 16.46
CA GLY A 185 1.19 8.97 15.96
C GLY A 185 0.30 10.21 16.11
N ALA A 186 -0.76 10.10 16.89
CA ALA A 186 -1.77 11.12 16.96
C ALA A 186 -1.24 12.42 17.55
N SER A 187 -0.93 13.38 16.71
CA SER A 187 -0.73 14.76 17.14
C SER A 187 -2.00 15.24 17.86
N SER A 188 -1.82 15.90 19.00
CA SER A 188 -2.89 16.55 19.77
C SER A 188 -3.69 17.62 19.00
N ASN A 189 -3.35 17.85 17.72
CA ASN A 189 -3.94 18.85 16.83
C ASN A 189 -4.66 18.24 15.62
N LYS A 190 -5.13 17.00 15.71
CA LYS A 190 -5.84 16.30 14.62
C LYS A 190 -6.99 17.10 13.98
N ASP A 191 -7.68 17.91 14.78
CA ASP A 191 -8.82 18.68 14.29
C ASP A 191 -8.46 19.80 13.30
N LYS A 192 -7.20 20.24 13.30
CA LYS A 192 -6.68 21.28 12.40
C LYS A 192 -6.08 20.72 11.10
N LEU A 193 -5.89 19.41 11.02
CA LEU A 193 -5.30 18.75 9.85
C LEU A 193 -6.35 18.42 8.79
N SER A 194 -5.99 18.55 7.53
CA SER A 194 -6.80 18.03 6.44
C SER A 194 -6.93 16.50 6.54
N LEU A 195 -7.94 15.93 5.88
CA LEU A 195 -8.14 14.47 5.88
C LEU A 195 -6.88 13.71 5.42
N ILE A 196 -6.22 14.20 4.37
CA ILE A 196 -4.98 13.59 3.85
C ILE A 196 -3.88 13.68 4.90
N GLN A 197 -3.71 14.83 5.54
CA GLN A 197 -2.71 14.98 6.59
C GLN A 197 -2.96 14.05 7.77
N ARG A 198 -4.22 13.85 8.20
CA ARG A 198 -4.54 12.89 9.27
C ARG A 198 -4.12 11.47 8.90
N VAL A 199 -4.38 11.07 7.65
CA VAL A 199 -4.02 9.73 7.14
C VAL A 199 -2.51 9.54 7.04
N LEU A 200 -1.75 10.60 6.75
CA LEU A 200 -0.29 10.55 6.66
C LEU A 200 0.41 10.56 8.03
N TYR A 201 -0.26 11.04 9.09
CA TYR A 201 0.30 11.08 10.44
C TYR A 201 -0.07 9.87 11.31
N ASP A 202 -0.98 9.02 10.86
CA ASP A 202 -1.33 7.75 11.50
C ASP A 202 -0.47 6.60 10.97
#